data_ab366db75c6bf257c68e3698d40bb93c
#
_entry.id   ab366db75c6bf257c68e3698d40bb93c
#
_cell.length_a   1.000
_cell.length_b   1.000
_cell.length_c   1.000
_cell.angle_alpha   90.00
_cell.angle_beta   90.00
_cell.angle_gamma   90.00
#
_symmetry.space_group_name_H-M   'P 1'
#
loop_
_entity.id
_entity.type
_entity.pdbx_description
1 polymer ?
#
loop_
_entity_poly.entity_id
_entity_poly.type
_entity_poly.pdbx_seq_one_letter_code
_entity_poly.pdbx_strand_id
1 'polypeptide(L)'
;ALTDSIIFRGDDNKYFEKIGKTEQDITDEIPFDIPNTWVWVRHNDLFDISGGSQPPKSKFIEREKEGYIRLFQIRDYGSNPQPIYIPLSTASKISQKGDILLARYGASLGKVFYAEYGAYNVALAKVIPLYESRLIFQKYIFLYYCSSIYQNEIVNRSRCAQAGFNKEDLNLLLFPLPPLSEQYRIVEKYEKAIASIMSR
;
A
#
# COMPACT_ATOMS: atom_id res chain seq x y z
N ALA A 1 -14.16 12.74 -8.24
CA ALA A 1 -13.58 12.94 -9.58
C ALA A 1 -12.08 12.67 -9.43
N LEU A 2 -11.57 11.69 -10.17
CA LEU A 2 -10.13 11.54 -10.38
C LEU A 2 -9.69 12.82 -11.10
N THR A 3 -8.82 13.59 -10.47
CA THR A 3 -8.15 14.68 -11.15
C THR A 3 -7.10 14.02 -12.03
N ASP A 4 -7.25 14.11 -13.36
CA ASP A 4 -6.24 13.64 -14.30
C ASP A 4 -4.96 14.46 -14.10
N SER A 5 -4.11 13.98 -13.18
CA SER A 5 -2.81 14.54 -12.90
C SER A 5 -1.79 13.92 -13.85
N ILE A 6 -0.97 14.76 -14.50
CA ILE A 6 0.11 14.33 -15.36
C ILE A 6 1.40 14.95 -14.84
N ILE A 7 2.34 14.10 -14.41
CA ILE A 7 3.67 14.54 -14.01
C ILE A 7 4.64 14.31 -15.17
N PHE A 8 5.38 15.35 -15.57
CA PHE A 8 6.34 15.29 -16.65
C PHE A 8 7.61 16.08 -16.33
N ARG A 9 8.68 15.76 -17.05
CA ARG A 9 9.96 16.47 -16.97
C ARG A 9 10.04 17.49 -18.11
N GLY A 10 10.30 18.75 -17.76
CA GLY A 10 10.51 19.83 -18.73
C GLY A 10 11.93 19.82 -19.33
N ASP A 11 12.13 20.67 -20.33
CA ASP A 11 13.43 20.81 -21.03
C ASP A 11 14.56 21.35 -20.11
N ASP A 12 14.19 22.04 -19.04
CA ASP A 12 15.08 22.56 -18.00
C ASP A 12 15.43 21.54 -16.89
N ASN A 13 15.04 20.28 -17.09
CA ASN A 13 15.15 19.18 -16.12
C ASN A 13 14.31 19.33 -14.84
N LYS A 14 13.39 20.26 -14.79
CA LYS A 14 12.43 20.38 -13.72
C LYS A 14 11.24 19.45 -13.92
N TYR A 15 10.57 19.12 -12.82
CA TYR A 15 9.35 18.34 -12.86
C TYR A 15 8.13 19.22 -12.64
N PHE A 16 7.14 19.01 -13.48
CA PHE A 16 5.88 19.74 -13.43
C PHE A 16 4.71 18.79 -13.28
N GLU A 17 3.70 19.21 -12.54
CA GLU A 17 2.42 18.52 -12.45
C GLU A 17 1.34 19.37 -13.11
N LYS A 18 0.62 18.77 -14.04
CA LYS A 18 -0.51 19.38 -14.73
C LYS A 18 -1.81 18.75 -14.26
N ILE A 19 -2.70 19.58 -13.73
CA ILE A 19 -4.05 19.20 -13.31
C ILE A 19 -5.04 20.08 -14.09
N GLY A 20 -5.73 19.48 -15.05
CA GLY A 20 -6.62 20.22 -15.96
C GLY A 20 -5.86 21.30 -16.75
N LYS A 21 -6.11 22.59 -16.43
CA LYS A 21 -5.44 23.75 -17.06
C LYS A 21 -4.31 24.34 -16.21
N THR A 22 -4.14 23.86 -14.99
CA THR A 22 -3.14 24.37 -14.06
C THR A 22 -1.88 23.54 -14.16
N GLU A 23 -0.73 24.19 -14.19
CA GLU A 23 0.59 23.58 -14.17
C GLU A 23 1.39 24.19 -13.03
N GLN A 24 2.07 23.35 -12.23
CA GLN A 24 2.91 23.78 -11.12
C GLN A 24 4.25 23.05 -11.13
N ASP A 25 5.31 23.74 -10.72
CA ASP A 25 6.63 23.16 -10.48
C ASP A 25 6.58 22.32 -9.20
N ILE A 26 6.90 21.04 -9.31
CA ILE A 26 6.96 20.07 -8.19
C ILE A 26 8.36 19.47 -8.02
N THR A 27 9.38 20.12 -8.57
CA THR A 27 10.76 19.63 -8.55
C THR A 27 11.23 19.29 -7.14
N ASP A 28 10.87 20.12 -6.16
CA ASP A 28 11.25 19.92 -4.76
C ASP A 28 10.54 18.72 -4.09
N GLU A 29 9.46 18.21 -4.68
CA GLU A 29 8.75 17.03 -4.19
C GLU A 29 9.39 15.73 -4.71
N ILE A 30 10.18 15.79 -5.78
CA ILE A 30 10.76 14.61 -6.43
C ILE A 30 11.92 14.07 -5.58
N PRO A 31 11.83 12.84 -5.08
CA PRO A 31 12.83 12.31 -4.14
C PRO A 31 14.16 11.95 -4.83
N PHE A 32 14.15 11.67 -6.13
CA PHE A 32 15.32 11.35 -6.94
C PHE A 32 14.97 11.34 -8.43
N ASP A 33 15.98 11.46 -9.28
CA ASP A 33 15.80 11.33 -10.73
C ASP A 33 15.47 9.89 -11.14
N ILE A 34 14.54 9.75 -12.09
CA ILE A 34 14.16 8.46 -12.69
C ILE A 34 14.60 8.40 -14.16
N PRO A 35 14.83 7.19 -14.71
CA PRO A 35 15.10 7.02 -16.15
C PRO A 35 13.99 7.62 -17.02
N ASN A 36 14.33 8.09 -18.22
CA ASN A 36 13.36 8.68 -19.16
C ASN A 36 12.22 7.73 -19.59
N THR A 37 12.38 6.43 -19.35
CA THR A 37 11.36 5.40 -19.62
C THR A 37 10.39 5.22 -18.45
N TRP A 38 10.62 5.87 -17.31
CA TRP A 38 9.77 5.84 -16.14
C TRP A 38 8.94 7.12 -16.05
N VAL A 39 7.84 7.05 -15.32
CA VAL A 39 7.04 8.23 -14.97
C VAL A 39 6.77 8.28 -13.48
N TRP A 40 6.67 9.49 -12.93
CA TRP A 40 6.10 9.70 -11.61
C TRP A 40 4.59 9.81 -11.72
N VAL A 41 3.87 9.18 -10.80
CA VAL A 41 2.40 9.21 -10.75
C VAL A 41 1.98 9.48 -9.31
N ARG A 42 0.89 10.20 -9.08
CA ARG A 42 0.32 10.34 -7.74
C ARG A 42 -0.29 9.02 -7.30
N HIS A 43 -0.12 8.70 -6.01
CA HIS A 43 -0.62 7.45 -5.43
C HIS A 43 -2.13 7.28 -5.65
N ASN A 44 -2.93 8.34 -5.46
CA ASN A 44 -4.39 8.31 -5.63
C ASN A 44 -4.86 8.10 -7.07
N ASP A 45 -3.99 8.30 -8.07
CA ASP A 45 -4.30 7.99 -9.48
C ASP A 45 -4.19 6.49 -9.76
N LEU A 46 -3.44 5.77 -8.92
CA LEU A 46 -3.20 4.33 -9.07
C LEU A 46 -3.94 3.47 -8.03
N PHE A 47 -4.15 4.01 -6.82
CA PHE A 47 -4.64 3.20 -5.71
C PHE A 47 -5.68 3.94 -4.88
N ASP A 48 -6.72 3.19 -4.48
CA ASP A 48 -7.59 3.54 -3.38
C ASP A 48 -7.18 2.75 -2.12
N ILE A 49 -7.54 3.27 -0.94
CA ILE A 49 -7.24 2.66 0.35
C ILE A 49 -8.52 2.41 1.11
N SER A 50 -8.78 1.15 1.42
CA SER A 50 -9.96 0.75 2.19
C SER A 50 -9.57 0.31 3.60
N GLY A 51 -9.90 1.13 4.60
CA GLY A 51 -9.71 0.77 6.01
C GLY A 51 -10.58 -0.43 6.40
N GLY A 52 -10.07 -1.25 7.34
CA GLY A 52 -10.79 -2.38 7.88
C GLY A 52 -11.93 -1.99 8.81
N SER A 53 -12.65 -2.97 9.34
CA SER A 53 -13.76 -2.77 10.26
C SER A 53 -13.52 -3.46 11.60
N GLN A 54 -14.15 -2.92 12.66
CA GLN A 54 -14.05 -3.48 14.00
C GLN A 54 -15.44 -3.96 14.47
N PRO A 55 -15.75 -5.25 14.26
CA PRO A 55 -16.97 -5.83 14.83
C PRO A 55 -16.93 -5.83 16.35
N PRO A 56 -18.10 -5.85 17.04
CA PRO A 56 -18.15 -5.99 18.50
C PRO A 56 -17.43 -7.25 18.97
N LYS A 57 -16.63 -7.12 20.05
CA LYS A 57 -15.88 -8.27 20.62
C LYS A 57 -16.78 -9.42 21.05
N SER A 58 -18.04 -9.14 21.41
CA SER A 58 -19.05 -10.15 21.75
C SER A 58 -19.36 -11.15 20.61
N LYS A 59 -18.97 -10.80 19.37
CA LYS A 59 -19.12 -11.69 18.20
C LYS A 59 -17.88 -12.51 17.89
N PHE A 60 -16.81 -12.36 18.67
CA PHE A 60 -15.55 -13.05 18.44
C PHE A 60 -15.61 -14.48 19.00
N ILE A 61 -15.10 -15.42 18.21
CA ILE A 61 -14.81 -16.80 18.65
C ILE A 61 -13.39 -17.15 18.26
N GLU A 62 -12.77 -18.05 19.04
CA GLU A 62 -11.36 -18.44 18.86
C GLU A 62 -11.17 -19.68 17.98
N ARG A 63 -12.26 -20.32 17.56
CA ARG A 63 -12.24 -21.53 16.75
C ARG A 63 -13.02 -21.31 15.47
N GLU A 64 -12.55 -21.93 14.41
CA GLU A 64 -13.27 -21.97 13.14
C GLU A 64 -14.66 -22.63 13.33
N LYS A 65 -15.66 -22.03 12.68
CA LYS A 65 -17.04 -22.48 12.71
C LYS A 65 -17.70 -22.20 11.37
N GLU A 66 -18.58 -23.06 10.92
CA GLU A 66 -19.42 -22.86 9.73
C GLU A 66 -20.19 -21.53 9.85
N GLY A 67 -20.24 -20.76 8.77
CA GLY A 67 -20.86 -19.43 8.74
C GLY A 67 -20.02 -18.30 9.33
N TYR A 68 -18.76 -18.60 9.73
CA TYR A 68 -17.81 -17.62 10.24
C TYR A 68 -16.63 -17.43 9.28
N ILE A 69 -16.02 -16.26 9.33
CA ILE A 69 -14.81 -15.91 8.59
C ILE A 69 -13.72 -15.42 9.57
N ARG A 70 -12.47 -15.72 9.27
CA ARG A 70 -11.35 -15.23 10.07
C ARG A 70 -11.27 -13.70 10.03
N LEU A 71 -11.04 -13.07 11.18
CA LEU A 71 -10.75 -11.64 11.31
C LEU A 71 -9.26 -11.44 11.54
N PHE A 72 -8.56 -11.00 10.50
CA PHE A 72 -7.13 -10.71 10.57
C PHE A 72 -6.85 -9.39 11.28
N GLN A 73 -5.84 -9.41 12.14
CA GLN A 73 -5.29 -8.29 12.86
C GLN A 73 -3.77 -8.24 12.61
N ILE A 74 -3.12 -7.10 12.89
CA ILE A 74 -1.66 -6.97 12.66
C ILE A 74 -0.87 -8.10 13.30
N ARG A 75 -1.24 -8.53 14.51
CA ARG A 75 -0.57 -9.63 15.25
C ARG A 75 -0.61 -10.97 14.54
N ASP A 76 -1.60 -11.21 13.67
CA ASP A 76 -1.74 -12.46 12.94
C ASP A 76 -0.69 -12.63 11.83
N TYR A 77 0.00 -11.54 11.47
CA TYR A 77 1.15 -11.52 10.55
C TYR A 77 2.50 -11.61 11.27
N GLY A 78 2.51 -11.79 12.57
CA GLY A 78 3.71 -11.98 13.38
C GLY A 78 3.99 -13.45 13.70
N SER A 79 4.97 -13.69 14.57
CA SER A 79 5.41 -15.02 14.98
C SER A 79 4.42 -15.77 15.89
N ASN A 80 3.44 -15.06 16.46
CA ASN A 80 2.47 -15.66 17.39
C ASN A 80 1.03 -15.25 17.05
N PRO A 81 0.45 -15.74 15.96
CA PRO A 81 -0.90 -15.41 15.53
C PRO A 81 -1.93 -15.92 16.54
N GLN A 82 -2.98 -15.13 16.75
CA GLN A 82 -4.11 -15.46 17.64
C GLN A 82 -5.41 -15.44 16.82
N PRO A 83 -5.81 -16.57 16.23
CA PRO A 83 -6.98 -16.64 15.37
C PRO A 83 -8.27 -16.17 16.05
N ILE A 84 -8.95 -15.26 15.38
CA ILE A 84 -10.29 -14.78 15.76
C ILE A 84 -11.19 -14.93 14.55
N TYR A 85 -12.42 -15.37 14.78
CA TYR A 85 -13.45 -15.53 13.75
C TYR A 85 -14.68 -14.73 14.11
N ILE A 86 -15.37 -14.23 13.11
CA ILE A 86 -16.62 -13.44 13.23
C ILE A 86 -17.68 -14.02 12.30
N PRO A 87 -18.97 -13.85 12.60
CA PRO A 87 -20.03 -14.25 11.65
C PRO A 87 -19.82 -13.60 10.27
N LEU A 88 -19.85 -14.37 9.22
CA LEU A 88 -19.67 -13.89 7.84
C LEU A 88 -20.63 -12.74 7.51
N SER A 89 -21.85 -12.78 8.04
CA SER A 89 -22.86 -11.72 7.89
C SER A 89 -22.46 -10.37 8.47
N THR A 90 -21.44 -10.31 9.32
CA THR A 90 -20.92 -9.07 9.92
C THR A 90 -19.60 -8.62 9.32
N ALA A 91 -19.04 -9.38 8.38
CA ALA A 91 -17.78 -9.08 7.71
C ALA A 91 -18.05 -8.07 6.57
N SER A 92 -17.74 -6.80 6.80
CA SER A 92 -17.93 -5.74 5.80
C SER A 92 -16.69 -5.45 4.96
N LYS A 93 -15.50 -5.87 5.42
CA LYS A 93 -14.21 -5.63 4.77
C LYS A 93 -13.47 -6.96 4.65
N ILE A 94 -13.38 -7.46 3.42
CA ILE A 94 -12.80 -8.77 3.11
C ILE A 94 -11.61 -8.60 2.18
N SER A 95 -10.52 -9.28 2.49
CA SER A 95 -9.35 -9.44 1.63
C SER A 95 -9.37 -10.80 0.92
N GLN A 96 -8.75 -10.84 -0.25
CA GLN A 96 -8.41 -12.07 -0.94
C GLN A 96 -6.94 -12.42 -0.68
N LYS A 97 -6.60 -13.69 -0.87
CA LYS A 97 -5.20 -14.11 -0.79
C LYS A 97 -4.34 -13.32 -1.78
N GLY A 98 -3.28 -12.73 -1.26
CA GLY A 98 -2.35 -11.94 -2.05
C GLY A 98 -2.69 -10.44 -2.16
N ASP A 99 -3.87 -9.98 -1.72
CA ASP A 99 -4.11 -8.53 -1.56
C ASP A 99 -3.01 -7.91 -0.68
N ILE A 100 -2.75 -6.62 -0.85
CA ILE A 100 -1.77 -5.90 -0.03
C ILE A 100 -2.51 -5.19 1.10
N LEU A 101 -2.06 -5.43 2.34
CA LEU A 101 -2.53 -4.78 3.54
C LEU A 101 -1.43 -3.92 4.17
N LEU A 102 -1.81 -2.73 4.61
CA LEU A 102 -0.94 -1.77 5.29
C LEU A 102 -1.37 -1.65 6.76
N ALA A 103 -0.40 -1.71 7.68
CA ALA A 103 -0.66 -1.42 9.09
C ALA A 103 -0.78 0.09 9.30
N ARG A 104 -1.88 0.53 9.93
CA ARG A 104 -2.25 1.95 10.06
C ARG A 104 -1.82 2.59 11.37
N TYR A 105 -1.60 1.82 12.43
CA TYR A 105 -1.47 2.33 13.79
C TYR A 105 -0.32 1.70 14.57
N GLY A 106 0.14 2.43 15.60
CA GLY A 106 1.05 1.96 16.65
C GLY A 106 2.45 1.62 16.14
N ALA A 107 3.17 0.77 16.86
CA ALA A 107 4.54 0.35 16.55
C ALA A 107 4.68 -0.44 15.22
N SER A 108 3.58 -0.82 14.62
CA SER A 108 3.55 -1.51 13.33
C SER A 108 3.20 -0.60 12.16
N LEU A 109 3.00 0.69 12.40
CA LEU A 109 2.67 1.68 11.37
C LEU A 109 3.59 1.55 10.16
N GLY A 110 2.99 1.52 8.96
CA GLY A 110 3.71 1.39 7.70
C GLY A 110 4.12 -0.04 7.33
N LYS A 111 4.02 -1.03 8.22
CA LYS A 111 4.26 -2.44 7.84
C LYS A 111 3.30 -2.89 6.76
N VAL A 112 3.83 -3.73 5.87
CA VAL A 112 3.15 -4.23 4.68
C VAL A 112 3.01 -5.73 4.77
N PHE A 113 1.85 -6.26 4.39
CA PHE A 113 1.55 -7.68 4.43
C PHE A 113 0.87 -8.14 3.14
N TYR A 114 1.13 -9.36 2.72
CA TYR A 114 0.24 -10.07 1.82
C TYR A 114 -0.93 -10.63 2.62
N ALA A 115 -2.13 -10.31 2.19
CA ALA A 115 -3.35 -10.79 2.84
C ALA A 115 -3.58 -12.28 2.59
N GLU A 116 -4.26 -12.89 3.53
CA GLU A 116 -4.99 -14.14 3.33
C GLU A 116 -6.49 -13.84 3.12
N TYR A 117 -7.25 -14.85 2.69
CA TYR A 117 -8.70 -14.72 2.60
C TYR A 117 -9.32 -14.55 3.98
N GLY A 118 -10.00 -13.42 4.20
CA GLY A 118 -10.65 -13.14 5.46
C GLY A 118 -11.04 -11.68 5.65
N ALA A 119 -11.77 -11.41 6.71
CA ALA A 119 -12.02 -10.04 7.15
C ALA A 119 -10.75 -9.44 7.75
N TYR A 120 -10.59 -8.11 7.70
CA TYR A 120 -9.47 -7.40 8.32
C TYR A 120 -9.98 -6.26 9.20
N ASN A 121 -9.29 -6.06 10.33
CA ASN A 121 -9.73 -5.11 11.34
C ASN A 121 -9.29 -3.67 11.04
N VAL A 122 -9.76 -2.70 11.81
CA VAL A 122 -9.50 -1.26 11.66
C VAL A 122 -8.02 -0.87 11.68
N ALA A 123 -7.15 -1.71 12.26
CA ALA A 123 -5.72 -1.44 12.29
C ALA A 123 -5.03 -1.74 10.95
N LEU A 124 -5.74 -2.33 10.00
CA LEU A 124 -5.28 -2.65 8.65
C LEU A 124 -6.06 -1.84 7.61
N ALA A 125 -5.41 -1.56 6.49
CA ALA A 125 -6.05 -1.00 5.31
C ALA A 125 -5.61 -1.77 4.06
N LYS A 126 -6.57 -2.07 3.18
CA LYS A 126 -6.32 -2.76 1.91
C LYS A 126 -6.02 -1.76 0.81
N VAL A 127 -4.99 -2.04 0.03
CA VAL A 127 -4.67 -1.33 -1.21
C VAL A 127 -5.58 -1.85 -2.32
N ILE A 128 -6.30 -0.95 -2.97
CA ILE A 128 -7.22 -1.28 -4.07
C ILE A 128 -6.68 -0.64 -5.35
N PRO A 129 -6.20 -1.44 -6.32
CA PRO A 129 -5.80 -0.91 -7.63
C PRO A 129 -6.97 -0.26 -8.36
N LEU A 130 -6.74 0.92 -8.96
CA LEU A 130 -7.70 1.68 -9.76
C LEU A 130 -7.46 1.53 -11.27
N TYR A 131 -6.52 0.69 -11.66
CA TYR A 131 -6.09 0.44 -13.04
C TYR A 131 -6.27 -1.04 -13.41
N GLU A 132 -6.12 -1.33 -14.70
CA GLU A 132 -6.13 -2.71 -15.17
C GLU A 132 -4.91 -3.50 -14.65
N SER A 133 -5.13 -4.75 -14.24
CA SER A 133 -4.14 -5.63 -13.59
C SER A 133 -2.84 -5.83 -14.37
N ARG A 134 -2.82 -5.46 -15.66
CA ARG A 134 -1.64 -5.58 -16.55
C ARG A 134 -0.65 -4.42 -16.44
N LEU A 135 -1.01 -3.32 -15.80
CA LEU A 135 -0.18 -2.12 -15.74
C LEU A 135 0.96 -2.26 -14.73
N ILE A 136 0.66 -2.79 -13.56
CA ILE A 136 1.62 -2.86 -12.46
C ILE A 136 1.67 -4.27 -11.88
N PHE A 137 2.91 -4.78 -11.74
CA PHE A 137 3.17 -6.07 -11.14
C PHE A 137 2.97 -6.01 -9.63
N GLN A 138 2.14 -6.87 -9.07
CA GLN A 138 1.75 -6.84 -7.64
C GLN A 138 2.94 -6.87 -6.67
N LYS A 139 3.96 -7.67 -6.95
CA LYS A 139 5.18 -7.69 -6.12
C LYS A 139 5.95 -6.36 -6.18
N TYR A 140 5.89 -5.62 -7.29
CA TYR A 140 6.47 -4.30 -7.39
C TYR A 140 5.73 -3.29 -6.51
N ILE A 141 4.39 -3.36 -6.44
CA ILE A 141 3.59 -2.56 -5.51
C ILE A 141 4.00 -2.85 -4.06
N PHE A 142 4.17 -4.12 -3.71
CA PHE A 142 4.62 -4.52 -2.38
C PHE A 142 5.99 -3.90 -2.04
N LEU A 143 6.95 -3.95 -2.98
CA LEU A 143 8.27 -3.33 -2.81
C LEU A 143 8.19 -1.81 -2.66
N TYR A 144 7.30 -1.14 -3.39
CA TYR A 144 7.06 0.29 -3.20
C TYR A 144 6.68 0.62 -1.75
N TYR A 145 5.72 -0.10 -1.18
CA TYR A 145 5.33 0.12 0.21
C TYR A 145 6.41 -0.28 1.23
N CYS A 146 7.35 -1.13 0.86
CA CYS A 146 8.54 -1.42 1.68
C CYS A 146 9.67 -0.40 1.50
N SER A 147 9.61 0.44 0.46
CA SER A 147 10.67 1.40 0.12
C SER A 147 10.71 2.60 1.05
N SER A 148 11.86 3.29 1.06
CA SER A 148 12.05 4.53 1.82
C SER A 148 11.13 5.66 1.36
N ILE A 149 10.67 5.66 0.09
CA ILE A 149 9.71 6.65 -0.43
C ILE A 149 8.44 6.62 0.44
N TYR A 150 7.83 5.47 0.57
CA TYR A 150 6.62 5.30 1.38
C TYR A 150 6.91 5.37 2.87
N GLN A 151 7.92 4.64 3.35
CA GLN A 151 8.18 4.50 4.79
C GLN A 151 8.54 5.83 5.46
N ASN A 152 9.37 6.66 4.83
CA ASN A 152 9.75 7.97 5.38
C ASN A 152 8.55 8.90 5.45
N GLU A 153 7.70 8.92 4.42
CA GLU A 153 6.51 9.76 4.40
C GLU A 153 5.50 9.36 5.48
N ILE A 154 5.27 8.07 5.66
CA ILE A 154 4.36 7.58 6.72
C ILE A 154 4.89 7.91 8.11
N VAL A 155 6.20 7.74 8.35
CA VAL A 155 6.82 8.09 9.64
C VAL A 155 6.76 9.59 9.90
N ASN A 156 7.03 10.43 8.90
CA ASN A 156 6.99 11.88 9.03
C ASN A 156 5.58 12.38 9.34
N ARG A 157 4.58 11.87 8.62
CA ARG A 157 3.16 12.21 8.84
C ARG A 157 2.66 11.74 10.20
N SER A 158 3.06 10.55 10.65
CA SER A 158 2.66 10.02 11.96
C SER A 158 3.19 10.82 13.15
N ARG A 159 4.33 11.50 13.00
CA ARG A 159 4.86 12.42 14.02
C ARG A 159 3.99 13.68 14.16
N CYS A 160 3.32 14.08 13.10
CA CYS A 160 2.41 15.23 13.10
C CYS A 160 0.97 14.88 13.50
N ALA A 161 0.57 13.59 13.37
CA ALA A 161 -0.78 13.12 13.68
C ALA A 161 -0.71 11.91 14.63
N GLN A 162 -1.17 12.06 15.86
CA GLN A 162 -1.12 11.01 16.90
C GLN A 162 -1.92 9.72 16.60
N ALA A 163 -2.62 9.62 15.46
CA ALA A 163 -3.64 8.60 15.20
C ALA A 163 -3.34 7.63 14.05
N GLY A 164 -2.10 7.54 13.54
CA GLY A 164 -1.80 6.73 12.34
C GLY A 164 -2.10 7.47 11.05
N PHE A 165 -2.23 6.77 9.91
CA PHE A 165 -2.58 7.39 8.63
C PHE A 165 -4.01 7.09 8.19
N ASN A 166 -4.58 7.99 7.40
CA ASN A 166 -5.83 7.81 6.67
C ASN A 166 -5.58 7.78 5.15
N LYS A 167 -6.65 7.67 4.35
CA LYS A 167 -6.55 7.64 2.89
C LYS A 167 -5.93 8.93 2.32
N GLU A 168 -6.33 10.08 2.86
CA GLU A 168 -5.92 11.40 2.40
C GLU A 168 -4.42 11.62 2.58
N ASP A 169 -3.82 11.01 3.61
CA ASP A 169 -2.38 11.09 3.86
C ASP A 169 -1.52 10.45 2.76
N LEU A 170 -2.10 9.54 1.98
CA LEU A 170 -1.41 8.84 0.91
C LEU A 170 -1.63 9.47 -0.47
N ASN A 171 -2.63 10.32 -0.62
CA ASN A 171 -3.08 10.83 -1.93
C ASN A 171 -1.95 11.48 -2.74
N LEU A 172 -1.10 12.27 -2.09
CA LEU A 172 -0.04 13.04 -2.74
C LEU A 172 1.30 12.30 -2.82
N LEU A 173 1.39 11.07 -2.31
CA LEU A 173 2.63 10.31 -2.43
C LEU A 173 2.97 10.06 -3.89
N LEU A 174 4.27 10.13 -4.19
CA LEU A 174 4.79 9.84 -5.51
C LEU A 174 5.10 8.35 -5.67
N PHE A 175 4.62 7.79 -6.76
CA PHE A 175 4.87 6.40 -7.15
C PHE A 175 5.73 6.39 -8.42
N PRO A 176 6.94 5.79 -8.39
CA PRO A 176 7.75 5.63 -9.59
C PRO A 176 7.21 4.46 -10.40
N LEU A 177 6.77 4.72 -11.62
CA LEU A 177 6.17 3.72 -12.49
C LEU A 177 7.10 3.39 -13.68
N PRO A 178 7.88 2.30 -13.60
CA PRO A 178 8.66 1.77 -14.73
C PRO A 178 7.79 1.01 -15.73
N PRO A 179 8.26 0.77 -16.94
CA PRO A 179 7.68 -0.21 -17.85
C PRO A 179 7.56 -1.59 -17.17
N LEU A 180 6.51 -2.35 -17.50
CA LEU A 180 6.19 -3.62 -16.84
C LEU A 180 7.36 -4.61 -16.84
N SER A 181 8.10 -4.72 -17.95
CA SER A 181 9.29 -5.58 -18.03
C SER A 181 10.39 -5.20 -17.04
N GLU A 182 10.50 -3.93 -16.72
CA GLU A 182 11.46 -3.43 -15.74
C GLU A 182 11.00 -3.67 -14.31
N GLN A 183 9.69 -3.57 -14.04
CA GLN A 183 9.13 -3.97 -12.75
C GLN A 183 9.47 -5.42 -12.41
N TYR A 184 9.31 -6.36 -13.36
CA TYR A 184 9.71 -7.77 -13.18
C TYR A 184 11.20 -7.90 -12.86
N ARG A 185 12.05 -7.19 -13.60
CA ARG A 185 13.49 -7.23 -13.42
C ARG A 185 13.94 -6.68 -12.06
N ILE A 186 13.28 -5.62 -11.58
CA ILE A 186 13.52 -5.04 -10.24
C ILE A 186 13.17 -6.06 -9.16
N VAL A 187 11.97 -6.65 -9.24
CA VAL A 187 11.52 -7.66 -8.27
C VAL A 187 12.46 -8.86 -8.25
N GLU A 188 12.85 -9.40 -9.41
CA GLU A 188 13.77 -10.53 -9.50
C GLU A 188 15.13 -10.23 -8.85
N LYS A 189 15.70 -9.04 -9.11
CA LYS A 189 16.95 -8.61 -8.49
C LYS A 189 16.83 -8.50 -6.97
N TYR A 190 15.73 -7.93 -6.50
CA TYR A 190 15.47 -7.81 -5.06
C TYR A 190 15.37 -9.19 -4.42
N GLU A 191 14.57 -10.11 -4.98
CA GLU A 191 14.40 -11.47 -4.46
C GLU A 191 15.72 -12.25 -4.40
N LYS A 192 16.57 -12.13 -5.45
CA LYS A 192 17.92 -12.72 -5.47
C LYS A 192 18.84 -12.14 -4.39
N ALA A 193 18.78 -10.84 -4.17
CA ALA A 193 19.58 -10.18 -3.15
C ALA A 193 19.18 -10.65 -1.73
N ILE A 194 17.88 -10.71 -1.44
CA ILE A 194 17.37 -11.21 -0.15
C ILE A 194 17.75 -12.68 0.06
N ALA A 195 17.58 -13.53 -0.95
CA ALA A 195 17.94 -14.94 -0.86
C ALA A 195 19.44 -15.14 -0.55
N SER A 196 20.31 -14.33 -1.16
CA SER A 196 21.76 -14.35 -0.90
C SER A 196 22.13 -13.92 0.52
N ILE A 197 21.38 -13.02 1.14
CA ILE A 197 21.59 -12.59 2.53
C ILE A 197 21.12 -13.68 3.51
N MET A 198 19.98 -14.30 3.24
CA MET A 198 19.39 -15.32 4.12
C MET A 198 20.12 -16.68 4.07
N SER A 199 20.94 -16.92 3.06
CA SER A 199 21.75 -18.15 2.90
C SER A 199 23.13 -18.09 3.58
N ARG A 200 23.45 -17.00 4.25
CA ARG A 200 24.68 -16.80 5.05
C ARG A 200 24.40 -17.01 6.53
#